data_cb5c0a39dbfa30c185850a0aa18afa94
#
_entry.id   cb5c0a39dbfa30c185850a0aa18afa94
#
_cell.length_a   1.000
_cell.length_b   1.000
_cell.length_c   1.000
_cell.angle_alpha   90.00
_cell.angle_beta   90.00
_cell.angle_gamma   90.00
#
_symmetry.space_group_name_H-M   'P 1'
#
loop_
_entity.id
_entity.type
_entity.pdbx_description
1 polymer ?
#
loop_
_entity_poly.entity_id
_entity_poly.type
_entity_poly.pdbx_seq_one_letter_code
_entity_poly.pdbx_strand_id
1 'polypeptide(L)'
;MRTLVLGLGNEYAGDDAAGVLAVRALRGKLAGGADVVESAASGLALLEVFAGYDRAVIADSIRTGRSPAGTIVEVRLADLGLATAPSLHQAGIPELAAVARRLGMGFPDRTRVLAVEVAGPLMFGAPLSKPVAAAVAPLGRRVLEQVQRWASEDSSRGRPAGAGRGPKDTLTRGPGGARCTTTTRSARSSRA
;
A
#
# COMPACT_ATOMS: atom_id res chain seq x y z
N MET A 1 7.66 -12.10 8.58
CA MET A 1 7.66 -10.77 7.92
C MET A 1 6.29 -10.49 7.35
N ARG A 2 5.73 -9.28 7.59
CA ARG A 2 4.43 -8.88 7.01
C ARG A 2 4.63 -8.37 5.59
N THR A 3 3.81 -8.84 4.67
CA THR A 3 3.89 -8.47 3.26
C THR A 3 2.65 -7.70 2.85
N LEU A 4 2.83 -6.52 2.26
CA LEU A 4 1.77 -5.76 1.60
C LEU A 4 1.72 -6.14 0.12
N VAL A 5 0.53 -6.44 -0.37
CA VAL A 5 0.22 -6.52 -1.81
C VAL A 5 -0.72 -5.35 -2.10
N LEU A 6 -0.19 -4.33 -2.75
CA LEU A 6 -0.88 -3.07 -2.98
C LEU A 6 -1.24 -2.93 -4.46
N GLY A 7 -2.52 -2.84 -4.76
CA GLY A 7 -3.03 -2.41 -6.06
C GLY A 7 -3.26 -0.91 -6.04
N LEU A 8 -2.49 -0.17 -6.83
CA LEU A 8 -2.69 1.25 -7.04
C LEU A 8 -3.51 1.49 -8.30
N GLY A 9 -4.31 2.54 -8.29
CA GLY A 9 -5.09 3.01 -9.42
C GLY A 9 -6.53 3.33 -9.06
N ASN A 10 -7.20 3.96 -10.00
CA ASN A 10 -8.61 4.31 -9.90
C ASN A 10 -9.43 3.38 -10.81
N GLU A 11 -10.30 2.56 -10.22
CA GLU A 11 -11.12 1.59 -10.97
C GLU A 11 -12.10 2.25 -11.96
N TYR A 12 -12.35 3.54 -11.83
CA TYR A 12 -13.22 4.31 -12.73
C TYR A 12 -12.45 5.03 -13.84
N ALA A 13 -11.12 4.93 -13.90
CA ALA A 13 -10.30 5.68 -14.85
C ALA A 13 -9.66 4.81 -15.93
N GLY A 14 -10.43 3.90 -16.53
CA GLY A 14 -9.98 3.05 -17.64
C GLY A 14 -8.76 2.20 -17.27
N ASP A 15 -7.69 2.33 -18.03
CA ASP A 15 -6.47 1.52 -17.85
C ASP A 15 -5.77 1.70 -16.49
N ASP A 16 -6.10 2.76 -15.75
CA ASP A 16 -5.61 2.97 -14.39
C ASP A 16 -6.10 1.90 -13.39
N ALA A 17 -7.20 1.23 -13.71
CA ALA A 17 -7.74 0.14 -12.89
C ALA A 17 -6.87 -1.12 -12.87
N ALA A 18 -5.88 -1.25 -13.75
CA ALA A 18 -5.15 -2.50 -13.96
C ALA A 18 -4.52 -3.06 -12.67
N GLY A 19 -3.86 -2.21 -11.87
CA GLY A 19 -3.23 -2.60 -10.61
C GLY A 19 -4.23 -3.09 -9.58
N VAL A 20 -5.32 -2.33 -9.39
CA VAL A 20 -6.40 -2.68 -8.46
C VAL A 20 -7.05 -4.01 -8.84
N LEU A 21 -7.41 -4.19 -10.11
CA LEU A 21 -8.06 -5.42 -10.58
C LEU A 21 -7.14 -6.64 -10.48
N ALA A 22 -5.85 -6.47 -10.74
CA ALA A 22 -4.88 -7.56 -10.63
C ALA A 22 -4.76 -8.07 -9.19
N VAL A 23 -4.67 -7.18 -8.19
CA VAL A 23 -4.54 -7.60 -6.79
C VAL A 23 -5.88 -8.07 -6.19
N ARG A 24 -7.00 -7.49 -6.62
CA ARG A 24 -8.35 -7.93 -6.22
C ARG A 24 -8.56 -9.42 -6.48
N ALA A 25 -8.08 -9.90 -7.63
CA ALA A 25 -8.15 -11.31 -7.99
C ALA A 25 -7.30 -12.25 -7.11
N LEU A 26 -6.41 -11.69 -6.27
CA LEU A 26 -5.56 -12.45 -5.34
C LEU A 26 -6.14 -12.55 -3.93
N ARG A 27 -7.24 -11.86 -3.63
CA ARG A 27 -7.92 -11.97 -2.32
C ARG A 27 -8.26 -13.42 -2.01
N GLY A 28 -7.87 -13.88 -0.84
CA GLY A 28 -8.07 -15.26 -0.41
C GLY A 28 -7.16 -16.32 -1.06
N LYS A 29 -6.24 -15.92 -1.95
CA LYS A 29 -5.29 -16.82 -2.63
C LYS A 29 -3.86 -16.72 -2.10
N LEU A 30 -3.56 -15.71 -1.29
CA LEU A 30 -2.23 -15.50 -0.74
C LEU A 30 -2.06 -16.30 0.55
N ALA A 31 -1.03 -17.15 0.59
CA ALA A 31 -0.69 -17.90 1.80
C ALA A 31 -0.12 -16.98 2.88
N GLY A 32 -0.47 -17.26 4.12
CA GLY A 32 -0.08 -16.69 5.39
C GLY A 32 0.80 -15.44 5.42
N GLY A 33 0.24 -14.29 5.83
CA GLY A 33 0.99 -13.10 6.18
C GLY A 33 1.13 -12.04 5.08
N ALA A 34 0.38 -12.16 3.99
CA ALA A 34 0.28 -11.12 2.98
C ALA A 34 -1.12 -10.49 2.98
N ASP A 35 -1.18 -9.19 3.16
CA ASP A 35 -2.40 -8.40 3.13
C ASP A 35 -2.62 -7.79 1.73
N VAL A 36 -3.83 -7.91 1.19
CA VAL A 36 -4.20 -7.30 -0.10
C VAL A 36 -4.93 -5.99 0.16
N VAL A 37 -4.35 -4.90 -0.29
CA VAL A 37 -4.91 -3.55 -0.18
C VAL A 37 -5.09 -2.95 -1.58
N GLU A 38 -6.24 -2.34 -1.81
CA GLU A 38 -6.56 -1.56 -3.01
C GLU A 38 -6.61 -0.09 -2.62
N SER A 39 -5.97 0.77 -3.42
CA SER A 39 -5.91 2.19 -3.09
C SER A 39 -5.82 3.07 -4.34
N ALA A 40 -6.60 4.13 -4.34
CA ALA A 40 -6.47 5.24 -5.28
C ALA A 40 -5.65 6.41 -4.68
N ALA A 41 -5.08 6.22 -3.50
CA ALA A 41 -4.28 7.24 -2.83
C ALA A 41 -2.97 7.52 -3.59
N SER A 42 -2.47 8.72 -3.43
CA SER A 42 -1.17 9.17 -3.96
C SER A 42 -0.46 10.06 -2.92
N GLY A 43 0.82 10.29 -3.10
CA GLY A 43 1.60 11.15 -2.22
C GLY A 43 1.57 10.68 -0.76
N LEU A 44 1.52 11.62 0.19
CA LEU A 44 1.66 11.35 1.63
C LEU A 44 0.60 10.39 2.20
N ALA A 45 -0.58 10.31 1.60
CA ALA A 45 -1.62 9.38 2.04
C ALA A 45 -1.20 7.90 1.94
N LEU A 46 -0.23 7.57 1.09
CA LEU A 46 0.32 6.22 1.00
C LEU A 46 1.18 5.83 2.21
N LEU A 47 1.68 6.78 3.02
CA LEU A 47 2.47 6.45 4.21
C LEU A 47 1.70 5.56 5.18
N GLU A 48 0.41 5.84 5.38
CA GLU A 48 -0.44 5.03 6.26
C GLU A 48 -0.63 3.61 5.71
N VAL A 49 -0.71 3.48 4.38
CA VAL A 49 -0.85 2.18 3.72
C VAL A 49 0.40 1.32 3.88
N PHE A 50 1.59 1.93 3.86
CA PHE A 50 2.87 1.22 4.02
C PHE A 50 3.22 0.92 5.48
N ALA A 51 2.58 1.59 6.44
CA ALA A 51 2.92 1.48 7.84
C ALA A 51 2.76 0.05 8.38
N GLY A 52 3.78 -0.46 9.07
CA GLY A 52 3.75 -1.77 9.72
C GLY A 52 4.02 -2.97 8.81
N TYR A 53 4.38 -2.76 7.54
CA TYR A 53 4.83 -3.81 6.65
C TYR A 53 6.34 -3.85 6.52
N ASP A 54 6.91 -5.06 6.44
CA ASP A 54 8.34 -5.27 6.25
C ASP A 54 8.71 -5.20 4.75
N ARG A 55 7.76 -5.56 3.88
CA ARG A 55 7.95 -5.58 2.42
C ARG A 55 6.64 -5.34 1.67
N ALA A 56 6.74 -4.82 0.44
CA ALA A 56 5.58 -4.51 -0.39
C ALA A 56 5.79 -4.92 -1.85
N VAL A 57 4.75 -5.52 -2.45
CA VAL A 57 4.61 -5.64 -3.91
C VAL A 57 3.51 -4.68 -4.33
N ILE A 58 3.84 -3.75 -5.20
CA ILE A 58 2.92 -2.77 -5.75
C ILE A 58 2.57 -3.20 -7.18
N ALA A 59 1.28 -3.28 -7.47
CA ALA A 59 0.76 -3.42 -8.82
C ALA A 59 0.13 -2.10 -9.26
N ASP A 60 0.47 -1.61 -10.45
CA ASP A 60 0.03 -0.30 -10.93
C ASP A 60 -0.07 -0.27 -12.46
N SER A 61 -0.55 0.83 -13.00
CA SER A 61 -0.40 1.23 -14.40
C SER A 61 0.76 2.21 -14.58
N ILE A 62 1.41 2.21 -15.73
CA ILE A 62 2.54 3.10 -16.01
C ILE A 62 2.49 3.57 -17.47
N ARG A 63 2.86 4.82 -17.70
CA ARG A 63 2.96 5.38 -19.05
C ARG A 63 4.35 5.91 -19.32
N THR A 64 5.24 5.03 -19.78
CA THR A 64 6.61 5.41 -20.13
C THR A 64 6.79 5.71 -21.62
N GLY A 65 5.91 5.17 -22.46
CA GLY A 65 6.06 5.18 -23.92
C GLY A 65 7.22 4.31 -24.44
N ARG A 66 7.83 3.51 -23.57
CA ARG A 66 9.00 2.67 -23.92
C ARG A 66 8.63 1.27 -24.35
N SER A 67 7.40 0.85 -24.05
CA SER A 67 6.90 -0.49 -24.36
C SER A 67 5.49 -0.40 -24.91
N PRO A 68 5.03 -1.39 -25.70
CA PRO A 68 3.64 -1.48 -26.13
C PRO A 68 2.70 -1.58 -24.92
N ALA A 69 1.48 -1.01 -25.07
CA ALA A 69 0.43 -1.14 -24.05
C ALA A 69 0.15 -2.63 -23.73
N GLY A 70 -0.08 -2.92 -22.46
CA GLY A 70 -0.25 -4.28 -21.95
C GLY A 70 1.07 -4.99 -21.58
N THR A 71 2.23 -4.38 -21.86
CA THR A 71 3.52 -4.94 -21.39
C THR A 71 3.64 -4.79 -19.88
N ILE A 72 3.98 -5.89 -19.20
CA ILE A 72 4.25 -5.85 -17.76
C ILE A 72 5.73 -5.54 -17.55
N VAL A 73 6.01 -4.45 -16.86
CA VAL A 73 7.35 -3.98 -16.53
C VAL A 73 7.59 -4.04 -15.03
N GLU A 74 8.81 -4.41 -14.63
CA GLU A 74 9.26 -4.27 -13.25
C GLU A 74 10.02 -2.94 -13.13
N VAL A 75 9.61 -2.09 -12.19
CA VAL A 75 10.22 -0.78 -11.95
C VAL A 75 10.91 -0.82 -10.60
N ARG A 76 12.18 -0.41 -10.57
CA ARG A 76 12.91 -0.27 -9.30
C ARG A 76 12.57 1.07 -8.67
N LEU A 77 12.43 1.09 -7.34
CA LEU A 77 12.17 2.33 -6.62
C LEU A 77 13.18 3.43 -6.94
N ALA A 78 14.45 3.07 -7.11
CA ALA A 78 15.51 4.02 -7.46
C ALA A 78 15.32 4.70 -8.82
N ASP A 79 14.59 4.06 -9.72
CA ASP A 79 14.35 4.59 -11.08
C ASP A 79 13.12 5.50 -11.14
N LEU A 80 12.29 5.53 -10.09
CA LEU A 80 11.05 6.32 -10.03
C LEU A 80 11.28 7.83 -9.76
N GLY A 81 12.43 8.22 -9.23
CA GLY A 81 12.75 9.61 -8.88
C GLY A 81 13.46 10.41 -9.97
N LEU A 82 13.80 9.80 -11.12
CA LEU A 82 14.69 10.41 -12.11
C LEU A 82 14.01 10.88 -13.40
N ALA A 83 12.71 10.64 -13.56
CA ALA A 83 11.95 11.10 -14.72
C ALA A 83 10.55 11.53 -14.26
N THR A 84 9.92 12.41 -15.05
CA THR A 84 8.48 12.67 -14.95
C THR A 84 7.74 11.38 -14.58
N ALA A 85 7.22 11.34 -13.36
CA ALA A 85 6.67 10.14 -12.77
C ALA A 85 5.70 9.47 -13.75
N PRO A 86 6.00 8.24 -14.17
CA PRO A 86 5.26 7.58 -15.26
C PRO A 86 3.87 7.11 -14.83
N SER A 87 3.55 7.22 -13.52
CA SER A 87 2.22 6.99 -12.94
C SER A 87 1.94 8.09 -11.92
N LEU A 88 0.68 8.54 -11.84
CA LEU A 88 0.24 9.51 -10.84
C LEU A 88 0.41 9.00 -9.40
N HIS A 89 0.32 7.68 -9.22
CA HIS A 89 0.39 7.05 -7.90
C HIS A 89 1.83 6.79 -7.45
N GLN A 90 2.75 6.59 -8.39
CA GLN A 90 4.17 6.30 -8.10
C GLN A 90 5.01 7.57 -7.93
N ALA A 91 4.47 8.73 -8.31
CA ALA A 91 5.15 10.01 -8.07
C ALA A 91 5.42 10.17 -6.57
N GLY A 92 6.69 10.24 -6.22
CA GLY A 92 7.09 10.51 -4.84
C GLY A 92 7.21 9.28 -3.92
N ILE A 93 7.09 8.02 -4.38
CA ILE A 93 7.33 6.86 -3.52
C ILE A 93 8.75 6.86 -2.91
N PRO A 94 9.83 7.17 -3.63
CA PRO A 94 11.15 7.32 -3.03
C PRO A 94 11.22 8.44 -1.98
N GLU A 95 10.55 9.55 -2.23
CA GLU A 95 10.43 10.67 -1.30
C GLU A 95 9.62 10.28 -0.08
N LEU A 96 8.54 9.50 -0.25
CA LEU A 96 7.77 8.95 0.86
C LEU A 96 8.64 8.06 1.76
N ALA A 97 9.48 7.21 1.19
CA ALA A 97 10.41 6.40 1.96
C ALA A 97 11.42 7.26 2.74
N ALA A 98 11.86 8.38 2.18
CA ALA A 98 12.73 9.33 2.87
C ALA A 98 12.00 10.07 3.99
N VAL A 99 10.76 10.52 3.76
CA VAL A 99 9.91 11.17 4.76
C VAL A 99 9.60 10.21 5.90
N ALA A 100 9.18 8.97 5.59
CA ALA A 100 8.90 7.94 6.59
C ALA A 100 10.10 7.73 7.52
N ARG A 101 11.31 7.60 6.96
CA ARG A 101 12.55 7.45 7.75
C ARG A 101 12.80 8.65 8.67
N ARG A 102 12.60 9.89 8.19
CA ARG A 102 12.78 11.10 9.00
C ARG A 102 11.79 11.22 10.14
N LEU A 103 10.56 10.74 9.91
CA LEU A 103 9.50 10.77 10.92
C LEU A 103 9.50 9.54 11.85
N GLY A 104 10.44 8.62 11.68
CA GLY A 104 10.47 7.37 12.44
C GLY A 104 9.29 6.44 12.12
N MET A 105 8.61 6.65 11.00
CA MET A 105 7.54 5.80 10.50
C MET A 105 8.13 4.57 9.82
N GLY A 106 7.47 3.41 10.00
CA GLY A 106 7.85 2.20 9.28
C GLY A 106 7.54 2.35 7.79
N PHE A 107 8.52 2.04 6.95
CA PHE A 107 8.35 1.89 5.49
C PHE A 107 8.95 0.54 5.09
N PRO A 108 8.34 -0.19 4.12
CA PRO A 108 8.85 -1.49 3.72
C PRO A 108 10.30 -1.44 3.21
N ASP A 109 11.18 -2.24 3.83
CA ASP A 109 12.61 -2.30 3.45
C ASP A 109 12.81 -2.89 2.05
N ARG A 110 11.87 -3.76 1.62
CA ARG A 110 11.89 -4.42 0.31
C ARG A 110 10.61 -4.09 -0.44
N THR A 111 10.72 -3.25 -1.45
CA THR A 111 9.58 -2.89 -2.30
C THR A 111 9.85 -3.30 -3.75
N ARG A 112 8.86 -3.92 -4.39
CA ARG A 112 8.81 -4.26 -5.81
C ARG A 112 7.62 -3.58 -6.45
N VAL A 113 7.82 -2.98 -7.60
CA VAL A 113 6.76 -2.37 -8.40
C VAL A 113 6.64 -3.14 -9.70
N LEU A 114 5.47 -3.71 -9.92
CA LEU A 114 5.08 -4.38 -11.16
C LEU A 114 3.98 -3.55 -11.80
N ALA A 115 4.22 -3.02 -13.00
CA ALA A 115 3.26 -2.13 -13.65
C ALA A 115 2.93 -2.59 -15.06
N VAL A 116 1.73 -2.24 -15.52
CA VAL A 116 1.32 -2.45 -16.90
C VAL A 116 1.50 -1.15 -17.68
N GLU A 117 2.22 -1.22 -18.81
CA GLU A 117 2.34 -0.07 -19.71
C GLU A 117 0.99 0.27 -20.32
N VAL A 118 0.60 1.56 -20.30
CA VAL A 118 -0.62 2.08 -20.87
C VAL A 118 -0.31 3.13 -21.96
N ALA A 119 -1.12 3.19 -23.03
CA ALA A 119 -0.81 4.02 -24.19
C ALA A 119 -1.50 5.39 -24.19
N GLY A 120 -2.71 5.47 -23.67
CA GLY A 120 -3.57 6.64 -23.79
C GLY A 120 -3.68 7.49 -22.53
N PRO A 121 -4.38 8.61 -22.61
CA PRO A 121 -4.80 9.33 -21.42
C PRO A 121 -5.77 8.46 -20.63
N LEU A 122 -5.70 8.55 -19.31
CA LEU A 122 -6.65 7.89 -18.41
C LEU A 122 -8.01 8.60 -18.57
N MET A 123 -9.03 7.85 -18.98
CA MET A 123 -10.37 8.40 -19.23
C MET A 123 -11.34 7.86 -18.18
N PHE A 124 -11.94 8.76 -17.43
CA PHE A 124 -12.96 8.40 -16.44
C PHE A 124 -14.19 7.78 -17.11
N GLY A 125 -14.67 6.67 -16.56
CA GLY A 125 -15.80 5.91 -17.11
C GLY A 125 -15.46 5.03 -18.32
N ALA A 126 -14.24 5.08 -18.84
CA ALA A 126 -13.83 4.18 -19.92
C ALA A 126 -13.54 2.77 -19.39
N PRO A 127 -13.80 1.71 -20.19
CA PRO A 127 -13.32 0.37 -19.88
C PRO A 127 -11.80 0.28 -20.06
N LEU A 128 -11.20 -0.80 -19.55
CA LEU A 128 -9.82 -1.16 -19.88
C LEU A 128 -9.66 -1.32 -21.40
N SER A 129 -8.55 -0.83 -21.94
CA SER A 129 -8.14 -1.16 -23.31
C SER A 129 -7.86 -2.66 -23.43
N LYS A 130 -8.06 -3.23 -24.64
CA LYS A 130 -7.88 -4.67 -24.86
C LYS A 130 -6.48 -5.18 -24.42
N PRO A 131 -5.36 -4.50 -24.74
CA PRO A 131 -4.03 -4.95 -24.31
C PRO A 131 -3.89 -4.97 -22.79
N VAL A 132 -4.40 -3.93 -22.11
CA VAL A 132 -4.31 -3.82 -20.66
C VAL A 132 -5.22 -4.83 -19.97
N ALA A 133 -6.45 -5.03 -20.46
CA ALA A 133 -7.35 -6.07 -19.96
C ALA A 133 -6.72 -7.46 -20.02
N ALA A 134 -6.02 -7.78 -21.12
CA ALA A 134 -5.32 -9.04 -21.28
C ALA A 134 -4.12 -9.18 -20.31
N ALA A 135 -3.55 -8.07 -19.83
CA ALA A 135 -2.40 -8.05 -18.94
C ALA A 135 -2.78 -8.19 -17.44
N VAL A 136 -4.03 -7.93 -17.04
CA VAL A 136 -4.46 -7.95 -15.63
C VAL A 136 -4.18 -9.29 -14.97
N ALA A 137 -4.61 -10.41 -15.57
CA ALA A 137 -4.38 -11.73 -15.01
C ALA A 137 -2.88 -12.13 -14.98
N PRO A 138 -2.08 -11.90 -16.04
CA PRO A 138 -0.62 -12.03 -15.97
C PRO A 138 0.04 -11.18 -14.89
N LEU A 139 -0.38 -9.93 -14.69
CA LEU A 139 0.13 -9.05 -13.62
C LEU A 139 -0.14 -9.67 -12.25
N GLY A 140 -1.37 -10.12 -12.00
CA GLY A 140 -1.73 -10.81 -10.77
C GLY A 140 -0.86 -12.05 -10.51
N ARG A 141 -0.58 -12.87 -11.55
CA ARG A 141 0.32 -14.02 -11.42
C ARG A 141 1.73 -13.60 -11.01
N ARG A 142 2.31 -12.57 -11.63
CA ARG A 142 3.64 -12.07 -11.26
C ARG A 142 3.69 -11.55 -9.82
N VAL A 143 2.64 -10.87 -9.36
CA VAL A 143 2.52 -10.45 -7.96
C VAL A 143 2.51 -11.67 -7.04
N LEU A 144 1.69 -12.68 -7.33
CA LEU A 144 1.63 -13.93 -6.56
C LEU A 144 2.99 -14.64 -6.50
N GLU A 145 3.66 -14.79 -7.63
CA GLU A 145 4.99 -15.40 -7.73
C GLU A 145 6.01 -14.65 -6.86
N GLN A 146 5.97 -13.32 -6.84
CA GLN A 146 6.87 -12.53 -6.01
C GLN A 146 6.61 -12.76 -4.51
N VAL A 147 5.36 -12.81 -4.09
CA VAL A 147 4.99 -13.11 -2.69
C VAL A 147 5.44 -14.51 -2.31
N GLN A 148 5.21 -15.52 -3.16
CA GLN A 148 5.64 -16.92 -2.93
C GLN A 148 7.15 -17.03 -2.84
N ARG A 149 7.89 -16.32 -3.70
CA ARG A 149 9.36 -16.28 -3.64
C ARG A 149 9.85 -15.78 -2.28
N TRP A 150 9.26 -14.69 -1.78
CA TRP A 150 9.62 -14.18 -0.47
C TRP A 150 9.25 -15.12 0.68
N ALA A 151 8.12 -15.81 0.59
CA ALA A 151 7.73 -16.81 1.58
C ALA A 151 8.73 -17.99 1.61
N SER A 152 9.19 -18.44 0.45
CA SER A 152 10.22 -19.50 0.33
C SER A 152 11.58 -19.06 0.89
N GLU A 153 11.97 -17.79 0.64
CA GLU A 153 13.20 -17.23 1.23
C GLU A 153 13.13 -17.17 2.76
N ASP A 154 11.97 -16.84 3.33
CA ASP A 154 11.77 -16.80 4.79
C ASP A 154 11.86 -18.21 5.40
N SER A 155 11.26 -19.20 4.74
CA SER A 155 11.32 -20.61 5.17
C SER A 155 12.76 -21.15 5.15
N SER A 156 13.53 -20.82 4.11
CA SER A 156 14.94 -21.26 3.99
C SER A 156 15.88 -20.60 5.02
N ARG A 157 15.49 -19.44 5.56
CA ARG A 157 16.26 -18.72 6.59
C ARG A 157 15.92 -19.14 8.03
N GLY A 158 15.05 -20.14 8.24
CA GLY A 158 14.66 -20.65 9.54
C GLY A 158 13.86 -19.64 10.41
N ARG A 159 13.26 -18.63 9.81
CA ARG A 159 12.34 -17.71 10.49
C ARG A 159 10.90 -18.18 10.27
N PRO A 160 10.13 -18.50 11.34
CA PRO A 160 8.73 -18.86 11.18
C PRO A 160 7.97 -17.71 10.52
N ALA A 161 7.23 -18.01 9.46
CA ALA A 161 6.25 -17.09 8.89
C ALA A 161 5.23 -16.78 10.00
N GLY A 162 5.18 -15.53 10.46
CA GLY A 162 4.08 -15.14 11.34
C GLY A 162 4.39 -14.70 12.76
N ALA A 163 5.62 -14.32 13.13
CA ALA A 163 5.80 -13.57 14.37
C ALA A 163 5.34 -12.12 14.16
N GLY A 164 4.02 -11.91 14.21
CA GLY A 164 3.40 -10.60 14.08
C GLY A 164 3.79 -9.71 15.25
N ARG A 165 4.43 -8.59 14.97
CA ARG A 165 4.31 -7.45 15.87
C ARG A 165 2.92 -6.88 15.65
N GLY A 166 2.04 -7.05 16.62
CA GLY A 166 0.77 -6.37 16.69
C GLY A 166 0.96 -4.85 16.58
N PRO A 167 -0.09 -4.07 16.29
CA PRO A 167 0.01 -2.62 16.30
C PRO A 167 0.63 -2.21 17.63
N LYS A 168 1.70 -1.43 17.58
CA LYS A 168 2.23 -0.79 18.78
C LYS A 168 1.22 0.28 19.16
N ASP A 169 0.33 -0.05 20.10
CA ASP A 169 -0.42 0.94 20.87
C ASP A 169 0.59 1.80 21.63
N THR A 170 1.03 2.87 21.02
CA THR A 170 1.78 3.93 21.66
C THR A 170 0.83 5.07 22.04
N LEU A 171 -0.10 4.76 22.92
CA LEU A 171 -0.72 5.77 23.78
C LEU A 171 -0.11 5.60 25.16
N THR A 172 1.07 6.18 25.38
CA THR A 172 1.62 6.40 26.71
C THR A 172 0.73 7.41 27.44
N ARG A 173 -0.11 6.90 28.32
CA ARG A 173 -0.70 7.70 29.39
C ARG A 173 0.42 8.21 30.28
N GLY A 174 0.64 9.52 30.28
CA GLY A 174 1.46 10.19 31.28
C GLY A 174 0.83 10.07 32.67
N PRO A 175 1.65 10.00 33.74
CA PRO A 175 1.15 9.98 35.10
C PRO A 175 0.85 11.41 35.55
N GLY A 176 -0.42 11.71 35.78
CA GLY A 176 -0.88 13.00 36.31
C GLY A 176 -2.22 12.81 37.03
N GLY A 177 -2.17 12.17 38.18
CA GLY A 177 -3.31 12.09 39.09
C GLY A 177 -3.59 13.44 39.75
N ALA A 178 -4.71 14.06 39.39
CA ALA A 178 -5.33 15.08 40.22
C ALA A 178 -6.73 14.57 40.57
N ARG A 179 -6.85 14.09 41.80
CA ARG A 179 -8.17 13.83 42.42
C ARG A 179 -8.86 15.17 42.68
N CYS A 180 -9.89 15.47 41.93
CA CYS A 180 -10.80 16.55 42.30
C CYS A 180 -11.93 15.93 43.14
N THR A 181 -11.87 16.14 44.45
CA THR A 181 -12.96 15.84 45.39
C THR A 181 -13.97 16.94 45.31
N THR A 182 -15.08 16.71 44.66
CA THR A 182 -16.21 17.62 44.67
C THR A 182 -17.08 17.32 45.89
N THR A 183 -16.97 18.16 46.91
CA THR A 183 -17.84 18.15 48.09
C THR A 183 -19.20 18.68 47.69
N THR A 184 -20.19 17.85 47.73
CA THR A 184 -21.61 18.19 47.64
C THR A 184 -22.03 18.92 48.92
N ARG A 185 -22.32 20.20 48.79
CA ARG A 185 -23.02 20.97 49.88
C ARG A 185 -24.46 21.16 49.49
N SER A 186 -25.29 20.40 50.20
CA SER A 186 -26.73 20.58 50.27
C SER A 186 -27.03 21.95 50.90
N ALA A 187 -27.88 22.73 50.27
CA ALA A 187 -28.58 23.85 50.93
C ALA A 187 -30.06 23.76 50.59
N ARG A 188 -30.78 23.49 51.65
CA ARG A 188 -32.26 23.53 51.74
C ARG A 188 -32.76 24.96 51.80
N SER A 189 -33.98 25.13 51.25
CA SER A 189 -35.10 25.92 51.81
C SER A 189 -34.95 27.46 51.83
N SER A 190 -35.86 28.28 51.36
CA SER A 190 -37.20 28.56 51.88
C SER A 190 -37.80 29.73 51.10
N ARG A 191 -39.05 29.60 50.80
CA ARG A 191 -40.18 30.54 50.84
C ARG A 191 -39.91 32.05 50.79
N ALA A 192 -40.47 32.72 49.84
CA ALA A 192 -41.61 33.61 49.93
C ALA A 192 -42.10 33.93 48.52
#